data_33fc0bbc7a34d0099e3d9e5004a66405
#
_entry.id   33fc0bbc7a34d0099e3d9e5004a66405
#
_cell.length_a   1.000
_cell.length_b   1.000
_cell.length_c   1.000
_cell.angle_alpha   90.00
_cell.angle_beta   90.00
_cell.angle_gamma   90.00
#
_symmetry.space_group_name_H-M   'P 1'
#
loop_
_entity.id
_entity.type
_entity.pdbx_description
1 polymer ?
#
loop_
_entity_poly.entity_id
_entity_poly.type
_entity_poly.pdbx_seq_one_letter_code
_entity_poly.pdbx_strand_id
1 'polypeptide(L)'
;MDTTMILDSGNTAWIIVATLLVLLMTIPGIALFYGGLVRQKNVLSIIMQSLLIVGAVSILWVAFGYSFVFGSSLMETDSVWRHFIGGFDKLFLQGITTSSLTTGRIPELMFVLFQCMFAVITPALILGAFAERVKFAGFLMFTVLWSILVYIPMAHWVWGGGFLQQMGAIDFAGGTVVHINAGIAALVMAILIGKRRDYKIGHPMAPHNITFVFMGTAFLWLGWFGFNAGSGLCADGIAANAFLVTHLATCVAALTWMAIDWIYNKKPTTVGACTGAVSGL
;
A
#
# COMPACT_ATOMS: atom_id res chain seq x y z
N MET A 1 -1.15 -39.13 -3.97
CA MET A 1 -2.47 -38.69 -3.46
C MET A 1 -2.67 -37.28 -4.00
N ASP A 2 -3.51 -37.15 -5.01
CA ASP A 2 -3.90 -35.83 -5.53
C ASP A 2 -4.73 -35.12 -4.45
N THR A 3 -4.10 -34.29 -3.67
CA THR A 3 -4.83 -33.38 -2.77
C THR A 3 -5.37 -32.25 -3.62
N THR A 4 -6.52 -32.49 -4.29
CA THR A 4 -7.28 -31.41 -4.91
C THR A 4 -7.56 -30.37 -3.83
N MET A 5 -6.98 -29.16 -3.99
CA MET A 5 -7.28 -28.06 -3.09
C MET A 5 -8.78 -27.78 -3.14
N ILE A 6 -9.44 -27.82 -1.99
CA ILE A 6 -10.85 -27.50 -1.86
C ILE A 6 -10.97 -26.02 -1.46
N LEU A 7 -11.84 -25.29 -2.16
CA LEU A 7 -12.14 -23.88 -1.85
C LEU A 7 -12.56 -23.74 -0.37
N ASP A 8 -11.99 -22.75 0.30
CA ASP A 8 -12.40 -22.32 1.63
C ASP A 8 -13.25 -21.04 1.53
N SER A 9 -14.54 -21.17 1.85
CA SER A 9 -15.48 -20.06 1.74
C SER A 9 -15.26 -18.98 2.81
N GLY A 10 -14.79 -19.36 4.01
CA GLY A 10 -14.48 -18.43 5.08
C GLY A 10 -13.27 -17.55 4.72
N ASN A 11 -12.18 -18.17 4.25
CA ASN A 11 -11.00 -17.45 3.76
C ASN A 11 -11.36 -16.58 2.55
N THR A 12 -12.16 -17.09 1.62
CA THR A 12 -12.60 -16.32 0.44
C THR A 12 -13.40 -15.09 0.85
N ALA A 13 -14.38 -15.23 1.75
CA ALA A 13 -15.16 -14.10 2.26
C ALA A 13 -14.27 -13.08 2.98
N TRP A 14 -13.33 -13.56 3.78
CA TRP A 14 -12.37 -12.69 4.47
C TRP A 14 -11.52 -11.87 3.47
N ILE A 15 -10.97 -12.49 2.43
CA ILE A 15 -10.13 -11.80 1.43
C ILE A 15 -10.94 -10.83 0.57
N ILE A 16 -12.21 -11.13 0.27
CA ILE A 16 -13.11 -10.15 -0.38
C ILE A 16 -13.24 -8.90 0.48
N VAL A 17 -13.54 -9.05 1.77
CA VAL A 17 -13.67 -7.93 2.72
C VAL A 17 -12.34 -7.19 2.88
N ALA A 18 -11.24 -7.92 3.08
CA ALA A 18 -9.91 -7.34 3.22
C ALA A 18 -9.51 -6.52 1.98
N THR A 19 -9.80 -7.01 0.78
CA THR A 19 -9.56 -6.29 -0.48
C THR A 19 -10.30 -4.95 -0.53
N LEU A 20 -11.59 -4.94 -0.16
CA LEU A 20 -12.40 -3.72 -0.08
C LEU A 20 -11.84 -2.73 0.97
N LEU A 21 -11.42 -3.25 2.13
CA LEU A 21 -10.81 -2.45 3.18
C LEU A 21 -9.50 -1.79 2.72
N VAL A 22 -8.64 -2.49 1.97
CA VAL A 22 -7.40 -1.91 1.44
C VAL A 22 -7.69 -0.88 0.35
N LEU A 23 -8.69 -1.10 -0.52
CA LEU A 23 -9.11 -0.07 -1.48
C LEU A 23 -9.58 1.21 -0.76
N LEU A 24 -10.32 1.05 0.33
CA LEU A 24 -10.79 2.15 1.17
C LEU A 24 -9.64 3.01 1.72
N MET A 25 -8.46 2.42 1.95
CA MET A 25 -7.27 3.17 2.39
C MET A 25 -6.79 4.14 1.32
N THR A 26 -6.82 3.76 0.04
CA THR A 26 -6.39 4.64 -1.05
C THR A 26 -7.47 5.66 -1.39
N ILE A 27 -8.71 5.20 -1.55
CA ILE A 27 -9.89 6.02 -1.79
C ILE A 27 -10.98 5.60 -0.79
N PRO A 28 -11.33 6.46 0.16
CA PRO A 28 -10.96 7.87 0.35
C PRO A 28 -9.79 8.13 1.32
N GLY A 29 -9.20 7.12 1.99
CA GLY A 29 -8.27 7.29 3.09
C GLY A 29 -7.12 8.27 2.80
N ILE A 30 -6.19 7.88 1.93
CA ILE A 30 -5.02 8.71 1.53
C ILE A 30 -5.49 10.02 0.88
N ALA A 31 -6.51 9.97 0.03
CA ALA A 31 -7.03 11.15 -0.65
C ALA A 31 -7.48 12.24 0.33
N LEU A 32 -8.18 11.85 1.41
CA LEU A 32 -8.63 12.78 2.46
C LEU A 32 -7.48 13.16 3.40
N PHE A 33 -6.66 12.21 3.82
CA PHE A 33 -5.54 12.48 4.72
C PHE A 33 -4.59 13.52 4.13
N TYR A 34 -4.04 13.27 2.95
CA TYR A 34 -3.18 14.25 2.27
C TYR A 34 -3.96 15.47 1.77
N GLY A 35 -5.20 15.25 1.30
CA GLY A 35 -6.07 16.33 0.88
C GLY A 35 -6.32 17.37 1.98
N GLY A 36 -6.47 16.93 3.23
CA GLY A 36 -6.61 17.82 4.39
C GLY A 36 -5.34 18.57 4.76
N LEU A 37 -4.16 17.97 4.52
CA LEU A 37 -2.84 18.54 4.85
C LEU A 37 -2.34 19.59 3.86
N VAL A 38 -2.76 19.52 2.59
CA VAL A 38 -2.35 20.50 1.57
C VAL A 38 -3.19 21.78 1.64
N ARG A 39 -2.80 22.81 0.89
CA ARG A 39 -3.63 24.03 0.74
C ARG A 39 -4.92 23.74 -0.01
N GLN A 40 -6.00 24.44 0.33
CA GLN A 40 -7.34 24.24 -0.24
C GLN A 40 -7.35 24.15 -1.77
N LYS A 41 -6.61 25.00 -2.47
CA LYS A 41 -6.52 25.02 -3.93
C LYS A 41 -5.93 23.74 -4.55
N ASN A 42 -5.26 22.89 -3.76
CA ASN A 42 -4.59 21.69 -4.23
C ASN A 42 -5.31 20.40 -3.84
N VAL A 43 -6.41 20.47 -3.11
CA VAL A 43 -7.20 19.31 -2.65
C VAL A 43 -7.64 18.42 -3.80
N LEU A 44 -8.28 19.02 -4.82
CA LEU A 44 -8.76 18.28 -5.99
C LEU A 44 -7.62 17.62 -6.76
N SER A 45 -6.42 18.22 -6.77
CA SER A 45 -5.24 17.61 -7.37
C SER A 45 -4.83 16.31 -6.65
N ILE A 46 -4.85 16.29 -5.32
CA ILE A 46 -4.55 15.11 -4.51
C ILE A 46 -5.59 14.01 -4.75
N ILE A 47 -6.89 14.36 -4.71
CA ILE A 47 -7.98 13.42 -4.96
C ILE A 47 -7.84 12.80 -6.36
N MET A 48 -7.60 13.62 -7.38
CA MET A 48 -7.44 13.16 -8.76
C MET A 48 -6.21 12.26 -8.94
N GLN A 49 -5.10 12.60 -8.28
CA GLN A 49 -3.88 11.77 -8.30
C GLN A 49 -4.13 10.43 -7.62
N SER A 50 -4.86 10.38 -6.50
CA SER A 50 -5.23 9.12 -5.85
C SER A 50 -6.09 8.24 -6.75
N LEU A 51 -7.09 8.82 -7.42
CA LEU A 51 -7.95 8.11 -8.37
C LEU A 51 -7.16 7.60 -9.59
N LEU A 52 -6.25 8.43 -10.12
CA LEU A 52 -5.38 8.06 -11.22
C LEU A 52 -4.51 6.84 -10.88
N ILE A 53 -3.92 6.81 -9.68
CA ILE A 53 -3.10 5.68 -9.22
C ILE A 53 -3.93 4.39 -9.26
N VAL A 54 -5.14 4.42 -8.70
CA VAL A 54 -6.02 3.23 -8.69
C VAL A 54 -6.26 2.72 -10.11
N GLY A 55 -6.65 3.60 -11.04
CA GLY A 55 -6.93 3.19 -12.42
C GLY A 55 -5.68 2.71 -13.16
N ALA A 56 -4.61 3.51 -13.16
CA ALA A 56 -3.42 3.21 -13.93
C ALA A 56 -2.69 1.95 -13.42
N VAL A 57 -2.49 1.86 -12.10
CA VAL A 57 -1.75 0.72 -11.53
C VAL A 57 -2.55 -0.57 -11.61
N SER A 58 -3.88 -0.53 -11.45
CA SER A 58 -4.71 -1.73 -11.61
C SER A 58 -4.64 -2.28 -13.03
N ILE A 59 -4.65 -1.41 -14.05
CA ILE A 59 -4.50 -1.84 -15.46
C ILE A 59 -3.12 -2.46 -15.69
N LEU A 60 -2.04 -1.81 -15.19
CA LEU A 60 -0.68 -2.35 -15.30
C LEU A 60 -0.54 -3.70 -14.57
N TRP A 61 -1.18 -3.83 -13.42
CA TRP A 61 -1.15 -5.05 -12.62
C TRP A 61 -1.76 -6.23 -13.36
N VAL A 62 -2.95 -6.04 -13.94
CA VAL A 62 -3.64 -7.08 -14.73
C VAL A 62 -2.90 -7.37 -16.03
N ALA A 63 -2.35 -6.36 -16.70
CA ALA A 63 -1.67 -6.54 -17.97
C ALA A 63 -0.40 -7.39 -17.84
N PHE A 64 0.44 -7.12 -16.86
CA PHE A 64 1.72 -7.81 -16.69
C PHE A 64 2.25 -7.84 -15.26
N GLY A 65 1.86 -6.92 -14.38
CA GLY A 65 2.42 -6.79 -13.04
C GLY A 65 2.26 -8.07 -12.23
N TYR A 66 1.06 -8.66 -12.24
CA TYR A 66 0.81 -9.93 -11.55
C TYR A 66 1.71 -11.06 -12.06
N SER A 67 1.87 -11.19 -13.37
CA SER A 67 2.74 -12.18 -13.99
C SER A 67 4.20 -11.99 -13.60
N PHE A 68 4.67 -10.75 -13.62
CA PHE A 68 6.07 -10.46 -13.28
C PHE A 68 6.39 -10.65 -11.80
N VAL A 69 5.39 -10.60 -10.92
CA VAL A 69 5.57 -10.88 -9.48
C VAL A 69 5.38 -12.36 -9.18
N PHE A 70 4.27 -12.96 -9.62
CA PHE A 70 3.81 -14.30 -9.20
C PHE A 70 3.75 -15.35 -10.30
N GLY A 71 4.19 -15.01 -11.51
CA GLY A 71 4.32 -15.99 -12.59
C GLY A 71 5.42 -17.00 -12.27
N SER A 72 5.30 -18.22 -12.83
CA SER A 72 6.17 -19.34 -12.57
C SER A 72 7.08 -19.71 -13.73
N SER A 73 6.86 -19.19 -14.92
CA SER A 73 7.55 -19.65 -16.13
C SER A 73 9.08 -19.49 -16.09
N LEU A 74 9.62 -18.50 -15.38
CA LEU A 74 11.04 -18.37 -15.16
C LEU A 74 11.50 -19.13 -13.89
N MET A 75 10.61 -19.34 -12.92
CA MET A 75 10.92 -20.06 -11.68
C MET A 75 11.23 -21.54 -11.92
N GLU A 76 10.64 -22.12 -12.98
CA GLU A 76 10.84 -23.52 -13.40
C GLU A 76 12.11 -23.71 -14.22
N THR A 77 12.87 -22.67 -14.50
CA THR A 77 14.11 -22.68 -15.26
C THR A 77 15.33 -22.45 -14.39
N ASP A 78 16.52 -22.82 -14.86
CA ASP A 78 17.80 -22.47 -14.22
C ASP A 78 18.27 -21.04 -14.56
N SER A 79 17.39 -20.23 -15.13
CA SER A 79 17.70 -18.85 -15.48
C SER A 79 17.96 -18.00 -14.23
N VAL A 80 19.01 -17.20 -14.25
CA VAL A 80 19.30 -16.22 -13.19
C VAL A 80 18.17 -15.20 -13.02
N TRP A 81 17.38 -14.95 -14.07
CA TRP A 81 16.28 -13.99 -14.06
C TRP A 81 15.16 -14.36 -13.09
N ARG A 82 14.99 -15.66 -12.75
CA ARG A 82 14.01 -16.11 -11.74
C ARG A 82 14.19 -15.45 -10.37
N HIS A 83 15.38 -14.97 -10.07
CA HIS A 83 15.63 -14.26 -8.80
C HIS A 83 15.15 -12.82 -8.82
N PHE A 84 14.87 -12.26 -10.01
CA PHE A 84 14.53 -10.85 -10.20
C PHE A 84 13.13 -10.61 -10.74
N ILE A 85 12.53 -11.60 -11.44
CA ILE A 85 11.19 -11.49 -12.03
C ILE A 85 10.54 -12.89 -12.13
N GLY A 86 9.22 -12.97 -11.98
CA GLY A 86 8.48 -14.24 -11.95
C GLY A 86 8.36 -14.92 -13.31
N GLY A 87 7.74 -14.27 -14.26
CA GLY A 87 7.57 -14.87 -15.57
C GLY A 87 6.52 -14.20 -16.45
N PHE A 88 6.20 -14.84 -17.58
CA PHE A 88 5.30 -14.30 -18.60
C PHE A 88 4.01 -15.14 -18.77
N ASP A 89 3.88 -16.21 -17.98
CA ASP A 89 2.82 -17.22 -18.09
C ASP A 89 1.43 -16.72 -17.67
N LYS A 90 1.37 -15.62 -16.88
CA LYS A 90 0.13 -15.04 -16.38
C LYS A 90 -0.15 -13.63 -16.93
N LEU A 91 0.46 -13.28 -18.07
CA LEU A 91 0.16 -11.99 -18.74
C LEU A 91 -1.35 -11.90 -19.05
N PHE A 92 -1.95 -10.74 -18.78
CA PHE A 92 -3.39 -10.52 -18.92
C PHE A 92 -4.23 -11.56 -18.16
N LEU A 93 -3.69 -12.12 -17.07
CA LEU A 93 -4.28 -13.19 -16.26
C LEU A 93 -4.51 -14.49 -17.04
N GLN A 94 -3.74 -14.74 -18.09
CA GLN A 94 -3.83 -15.95 -18.87
C GLN A 94 -3.69 -17.20 -17.97
N GLY A 95 -4.53 -18.21 -18.21
CA GLY A 95 -4.54 -19.45 -17.45
C GLY A 95 -5.25 -19.37 -16.08
N ILE A 96 -5.63 -18.19 -15.61
CA ILE A 96 -6.38 -18.02 -14.36
C ILE A 96 -7.88 -18.10 -14.66
N THR A 97 -8.55 -19.04 -14.02
CA THR A 97 -9.99 -19.30 -14.18
C THR A 97 -10.74 -19.10 -12.87
N THR A 98 -12.06 -19.18 -12.89
CA THR A 98 -12.89 -19.12 -11.68
C THR A 98 -12.68 -20.31 -10.72
N SER A 99 -12.06 -21.39 -11.21
CA SER A 99 -11.71 -22.58 -10.41
C SER A 99 -10.25 -22.61 -9.97
N SER A 100 -9.40 -21.68 -10.44
CA SER A 100 -8.00 -21.59 -10.01
C SER A 100 -7.94 -21.19 -8.54
N LEU A 101 -7.22 -21.95 -7.72
CA LEU A 101 -7.00 -21.70 -6.30
C LEU A 101 -5.54 -21.41 -6.04
N THR A 102 -5.28 -20.62 -5.00
CA THR A 102 -3.93 -20.29 -4.51
C THR A 102 -3.82 -20.49 -3.00
N THR A 103 -2.73 -20.03 -2.41
CA THR A 103 -2.46 -20.07 -0.97
C THR A 103 -3.68 -19.62 -0.16
N GLY A 104 -3.98 -20.32 0.94
CA GLY A 104 -5.17 -20.09 1.74
C GLY A 104 -6.44 -20.71 1.16
N ARG A 105 -6.34 -21.46 0.07
CA ARG A 105 -7.47 -22.11 -0.64
C ARG A 105 -8.54 -21.12 -1.07
N ILE A 106 -8.08 -19.93 -1.51
CA ILE A 106 -8.93 -18.87 -2.03
C ILE A 106 -8.85 -18.84 -3.57
N PRO A 107 -9.87 -18.30 -4.28
CA PRO A 107 -9.79 -18.09 -5.72
C PRO A 107 -8.58 -17.23 -6.07
N GLU A 108 -7.79 -17.66 -7.05
CA GLU A 108 -6.62 -16.91 -7.50
C GLU A 108 -7.00 -15.51 -8.01
N LEU A 109 -8.17 -15.35 -8.61
CA LEU A 109 -8.71 -14.03 -8.99
C LEU A 109 -8.83 -13.08 -7.79
N MET A 110 -9.17 -13.58 -6.61
CA MET A 110 -9.22 -12.76 -5.39
C MET A 110 -7.82 -12.41 -4.89
N PHE A 111 -6.87 -13.35 -4.97
CA PHE A 111 -5.47 -13.09 -4.66
C PHE A 111 -4.89 -12.02 -5.61
N VAL A 112 -5.15 -12.12 -6.92
CA VAL A 112 -4.78 -11.10 -7.91
C VAL A 112 -5.27 -9.71 -7.49
N LEU A 113 -6.56 -9.60 -7.12
CA LEU A 113 -7.15 -8.31 -6.77
C LEU A 113 -6.64 -7.80 -5.40
N PHE A 114 -6.48 -8.69 -4.43
CA PHE A 114 -5.91 -8.32 -3.12
C PHE A 114 -4.49 -7.78 -3.28
N GLN A 115 -3.62 -8.46 -4.00
CA GLN A 115 -2.25 -8.01 -4.29
C GLN A 115 -2.22 -6.75 -5.17
N CYS A 116 -3.20 -6.56 -6.05
CA CYS A 116 -3.38 -5.32 -6.80
C CYS A 116 -3.56 -4.11 -5.85
N MET A 117 -4.28 -4.28 -4.75
CA MET A 117 -4.49 -3.18 -3.78
C MET A 117 -3.16 -2.73 -3.13
N PHE A 118 -2.23 -3.64 -2.91
CA PHE A 118 -0.87 -3.30 -2.44
C PHE A 118 -0.06 -2.56 -3.51
N ALA A 119 -0.16 -3.01 -4.77
CA ALA A 119 0.47 -2.31 -5.88
C ALA A 119 -0.07 -0.88 -6.05
N VAL A 120 -1.36 -0.68 -5.81
CA VAL A 120 -2.05 0.61 -5.88
C VAL A 120 -1.67 1.54 -4.72
N ILE A 121 -1.72 1.05 -3.47
CA ILE A 121 -1.50 1.91 -2.32
C ILE A 121 -0.04 2.37 -2.21
N THR A 122 0.92 1.58 -2.67
CA THR A 122 2.34 1.89 -2.49
C THR A 122 2.76 3.21 -3.14
N PRO A 123 2.51 3.49 -4.44
CA PRO A 123 2.77 4.80 -5.01
C PRO A 123 1.87 5.91 -4.42
N ALA A 124 0.68 5.57 -3.89
CA ALA A 124 -0.17 6.53 -3.23
C ALA A 124 0.45 7.07 -1.92
N LEU A 125 1.22 6.26 -1.20
CA LEU A 125 1.96 6.72 -0.01
C LEU A 125 3.04 7.76 -0.36
N ILE A 126 3.59 7.74 -1.58
CA ILE A 126 4.61 8.71 -2.04
C ILE A 126 3.99 10.08 -2.35
N LEU A 127 2.66 10.17 -2.52
CA LEU A 127 1.92 11.37 -2.90
C LEU A 127 2.27 12.61 -2.05
N GLY A 128 2.48 12.42 -0.74
CA GLY A 128 2.89 13.49 0.16
C GLY A 128 4.18 14.20 -0.26
N ALA A 129 5.13 13.46 -0.84
CA ALA A 129 6.39 14.00 -1.36
C ALA A 129 6.21 14.85 -2.64
N PHE A 130 5.17 14.61 -3.41
CA PHE A 130 4.85 15.38 -4.62
C PHE A 130 3.93 16.57 -4.36
N ALA A 131 3.19 16.53 -3.27
CA ALA A 131 2.12 17.48 -2.97
C ALA A 131 2.56 18.92 -3.21
N GLU A 132 1.78 19.67 -4.03
CA GLU A 132 2.00 21.07 -4.40
C GLU A 132 3.27 21.39 -5.20
N ARG A 133 4.03 20.38 -5.67
CA ARG A 133 5.36 20.57 -6.27
C ARG A 133 5.52 20.00 -7.67
N VAL A 134 4.64 19.06 -8.08
CA VAL A 134 4.76 18.34 -9.35
C VAL A 134 3.51 18.55 -10.20
N LYS A 135 3.70 18.68 -11.52
CA LYS A 135 2.61 18.72 -12.50
C LYS A 135 2.00 17.32 -12.64
N PHE A 136 0.69 17.26 -12.94
CA PHE A 136 -0.05 16.01 -13.08
C PHE A 136 0.59 15.00 -14.06
N ALA A 137 1.03 15.47 -15.24
CA ALA A 137 1.68 14.59 -16.22
C ALA A 137 3.00 13.99 -15.72
N GLY A 138 3.83 14.78 -15.00
CA GLY A 138 5.05 14.26 -14.39
C GLY A 138 4.75 13.25 -13.27
N PHE A 139 3.70 13.49 -12.50
CA PHE A 139 3.23 12.53 -11.50
C PHE A 139 2.74 11.22 -12.13
N LEU A 140 1.94 11.29 -13.20
CA LEU A 140 1.48 10.10 -13.94
C LEU A 140 2.68 9.28 -14.47
N MET A 141 3.62 9.93 -15.12
CA MET A 141 4.82 9.29 -15.65
C MET A 141 5.62 8.61 -14.53
N PHE A 142 5.83 9.30 -13.40
CA PHE A 142 6.51 8.73 -12.25
C PHE A 142 5.75 7.50 -11.73
N THR A 143 4.46 7.60 -11.51
CA THR A 143 3.64 6.49 -10.97
C THR A 143 3.77 5.24 -11.85
N VAL A 144 3.62 5.37 -13.17
CA VAL A 144 3.72 4.26 -14.11
C VAL A 144 5.13 3.65 -14.09
N LEU A 145 6.16 4.47 -14.29
CA LEU A 145 7.54 3.99 -14.36
C LEU A 145 8.01 3.41 -13.03
N TRP A 146 7.69 4.05 -11.91
CA TRP A 146 8.07 3.57 -10.58
C TRP A 146 7.38 2.26 -10.24
N SER A 147 6.10 2.10 -10.58
CA SER A 147 5.40 0.83 -10.37
C SER A 147 6.05 -0.30 -11.16
N ILE A 148 6.45 -0.05 -12.41
CA ILE A 148 7.07 -1.07 -13.28
C ILE A 148 8.50 -1.38 -12.83
N LEU A 149 9.33 -0.36 -12.58
CA LEU A 149 10.77 -0.51 -12.40
C LEU A 149 11.17 -0.75 -10.95
N VAL A 150 10.30 -0.42 -9.99
CA VAL A 150 10.62 -0.49 -8.56
C VAL A 150 9.66 -1.39 -7.80
N TYR A 151 8.34 -1.11 -7.87
CA TYR A 151 7.37 -1.88 -7.09
C TYR A 151 7.31 -3.35 -7.52
N ILE A 152 7.12 -3.62 -8.81
CA ILE A 152 7.00 -4.99 -9.33
C ILE A 152 8.24 -5.84 -9.02
N PRO A 153 9.47 -5.38 -9.31
CA PRO A 153 10.66 -6.12 -8.90
C PRO A 153 10.74 -6.36 -7.38
N MET A 154 10.51 -5.35 -6.56
CA MET A 154 10.56 -5.48 -5.11
C MET A 154 9.52 -6.51 -4.60
N ALA A 155 8.30 -6.48 -5.13
CA ALA A 155 7.27 -7.44 -4.78
C ALA A 155 7.66 -8.88 -5.16
N HIS A 156 8.28 -9.09 -6.32
CA HIS A 156 8.80 -10.40 -6.70
C HIS A 156 9.94 -10.85 -5.78
N TRP A 157 10.90 -9.96 -5.49
CA TRP A 157 12.04 -10.30 -4.65
C TRP A 157 11.64 -10.80 -3.27
N VAL A 158 10.57 -10.25 -2.70
CA VAL A 158 10.14 -10.53 -1.32
C VAL A 158 8.99 -11.53 -1.22
N TRP A 159 8.04 -11.52 -2.17
CA TRP A 159 6.82 -12.32 -2.13
C TRP A 159 6.67 -13.32 -3.27
N GLY A 160 7.37 -13.10 -4.38
CA GLY A 160 7.23 -13.88 -5.62
C GLY A 160 8.25 -15.01 -5.80
N GLY A 161 9.01 -15.38 -4.79
CA GLY A 161 10.05 -16.39 -4.90
C GLY A 161 11.43 -15.85 -5.27
N GLY A 162 11.62 -14.53 -5.34
CA GLY A 162 12.87 -13.89 -5.71
C GLY A 162 13.96 -13.98 -4.64
N PHE A 163 15.08 -13.32 -4.87
CA PHE A 163 16.31 -13.53 -4.09
C PHE A 163 16.18 -13.14 -2.60
N LEU A 164 15.42 -12.10 -2.26
CA LEU A 164 15.25 -11.71 -0.86
C LEU A 164 14.45 -12.76 -0.08
N GLN A 165 13.39 -13.30 -0.67
CA GLN A 165 12.62 -14.38 -0.06
C GLN A 165 13.48 -15.63 0.13
N GLN A 166 14.32 -15.97 -0.86
CA GLN A 166 15.26 -17.11 -0.78
C GLN A 166 16.34 -16.91 0.30
N MET A 167 16.72 -15.66 0.57
CA MET A 167 17.63 -15.30 1.68
C MET A 167 16.96 -15.34 3.05
N GLY A 168 15.64 -15.60 3.12
CA GLY A 168 14.89 -15.68 4.37
C GLY A 168 14.28 -14.35 4.83
N ALA A 169 14.17 -13.34 3.97
CA ALA A 169 13.47 -12.11 4.31
C ALA A 169 11.98 -12.41 4.58
N ILE A 170 11.48 -11.92 5.72
CA ILE A 170 10.08 -12.06 6.14
C ILE A 170 9.41 -10.70 6.02
N ASP A 171 8.39 -10.64 5.20
CA ASP A 171 7.52 -9.47 5.05
C ASP A 171 6.07 -9.95 5.02
N PHE A 172 5.38 -9.81 6.17
CA PHE A 172 4.04 -10.34 6.34
C PHE A 172 2.98 -9.53 5.58
N ALA A 173 3.08 -8.20 5.67
CA ALA A 173 2.04 -7.31 5.15
C ALA A 173 2.60 -6.10 4.37
N GLY A 174 3.84 -6.14 3.92
CA GLY A 174 4.39 -5.07 3.08
C GLY A 174 5.32 -4.09 3.81
N GLY A 175 5.90 -4.47 4.95
CA GLY A 175 6.89 -3.64 5.62
C GLY A 175 8.02 -3.21 4.70
N THR A 176 8.54 -4.13 3.89
CA THR A 176 9.58 -3.88 2.88
C THR A 176 8.98 -3.46 1.56
N VAL A 177 8.07 -4.28 1.01
CA VAL A 177 7.53 -4.10 -0.35
C VAL A 177 6.77 -2.78 -0.49
N VAL A 178 6.03 -2.37 0.54
CA VAL A 178 5.20 -1.17 0.53
C VAL A 178 5.89 -0.02 1.27
N HIS A 179 6.16 -0.19 2.58
CA HIS A 179 6.46 0.97 3.45
C HIS A 179 7.91 1.46 3.33
N ILE A 180 8.90 0.58 3.41
CA ILE A 180 10.31 0.97 3.20
C ILE A 180 10.48 1.49 1.77
N ASN A 181 9.93 0.78 0.80
CA ASN A 181 10.01 1.12 -0.61
C ASN A 181 9.40 2.52 -0.91
N ALA A 182 8.16 2.76 -0.47
CA ALA A 182 7.51 4.06 -0.64
C ALA A 182 8.20 5.16 0.18
N GLY A 183 8.64 4.86 1.40
CA GLY A 183 9.29 5.82 2.29
C GLY A 183 10.62 6.34 1.74
N ILE A 184 11.47 5.44 1.22
CA ILE A 184 12.74 5.83 0.57
C ILE A 184 12.47 6.61 -0.71
N ALA A 185 11.51 6.17 -1.55
CA ALA A 185 11.13 6.91 -2.75
C ALA A 185 10.63 8.32 -2.40
N ALA A 186 9.79 8.46 -1.37
CA ALA A 186 9.29 9.74 -0.88
C ALA A 186 10.43 10.66 -0.38
N LEU A 187 11.39 10.11 0.37
CA LEU A 187 12.56 10.84 0.85
C LEU A 187 13.42 11.37 -0.31
N VAL A 188 13.77 10.50 -1.26
CA VAL A 188 14.55 10.87 -2.44
C VAL A 188 13.83 11.94 -3.25
N MET A 189 12.52 11.76 -3.50
CA MET A 189 11.73 12.76 -4.22
C MET A 189 11.62 14.09 -3.48
N ALA A 190 11.48 14.07 -2.15
CA ALA A 190 11.43 15.30 -1.36
C ALA A 190 12.75 16.10 -1.45
N ILE A 191 13.88 15.40 -1.49
CA ILE A 191 15.22 16.02 -1.65
C ILE A 191 15.37 16.59 -3.06
N LEU A 192 15.05 15.80 -4.10
CA LEU A 192 15.26 16.20 -5.51
C LEU A 192 14.34 17.36 -5.95
N ILE A 193 13.07 17.32 -5.56
CA ILE A 193 12.09 18.36 -5.92
C ILE A 193 12.32 19.65 -5.12
N GLY A 194 12.85 19.52 -3.90
CA GLY A 194 13.13 20.65 -3.02
C GLY A 194 11.88 21.20 -2.32
N LYS A 195 11.97 22.42 -1.84
CA LYS A 195 10.95 23.07 -1.00
C LYS A 195 9.71 23.48 -1.82
N ARG A 196 8.55 23.53 -1.16
CA ARG A 196 7.32 24.12 -1.73
C ARG A 196 7.54 25.58 -2.07
N ARG A 197 6.87 26.08 -3.14
CA ARG A 197 7.09 27.41 -3.72
C ARG A 197 7.01 28.56 -2.70
N ASP A 198 6.10 28.48 -1.73
CA ASP A 198 5.87 29.54 -0.73
C ASP A 198 6.42 29.17 0.65
N TYR A 199 7.30 28.16 0.72
CA TYR A 199 7.90 27.74 1.99
C TYR A 199 8.86 28.81 2.53
N LYS A 200 8.59 29.28 3.75
CA LYS A 200 9.47 30.20 4.50
C LYS A 200 9.83 29.57 5.84
N ILE A 201 11.11 29.64 6.19
CA ILE A 201 11.57 29.16 7.51
C ILE A 201 10.86 29.98 8.60
N GLY A 202 10.34 29.29 9.63
CA GLY A 202 9.62 29.93 10.74
C GLY A 202 8.14 30.22 10.46
N HIS A 203 7.63 29.95 9.25
CA HIS A 203 6.22 30.10 8.90
C HIS A 203 5.61 28.74 8.58
N PRO A 204 4.99 28.04 9.54
CA PRO A 204 4.40 26.73 9.30
C PRO A 204 3.25 26.83 8.29
N MET A 205 3.22 25.91 7.34
CA MET A 205 2.11 25.79 6.39
C MET A 205 1.01 24.93 7.05
N ALA A 206 0.03 25.61 7.66
CA ALA A 206 -1.04 24.92 8.36
C ALA A 206 -1.91 24.07 7.40
N PRO A 207 -2.35 22.88 7.81
CA PRO A 207 -3.36 22.10 7.10
C PRO A 207 -4.63 22.93 6.88
N HIS A 208 -5.22 22.85 5.68
CA HIS A 208 -6.43 23.65 5.43
C HIS A 208 -7.68 23.03 6.05
N ASN A 209 -7.73 21.72 6.24
CA ASN A 209 -8.91 21.02 6.76
C ASN A 209 -8.54 19.81 7.63
N ILE A 210 -8.50 20.04 8.93
CA ILE A 210 -8.14 18.99 9.91
C ILE A 210 -9.24 17.92 10.00
N THR A 211 -10.50 18.24 9.70
CA THR A 211 -11.58 17.25 9.65
C THR A 211 -11.31 16.22 8.55
N PHE A 212 -10.83 16.65 7.37
CA PHE A 212 -10.43 15.73 6.31
C PHE A 212 -9.25 14.86 6.73
N VAL A 213 -8.27 15.42 7.44
CA VAL A 213 -7.14 14.63 7.99
C VAL A 213 -7.66 13.56 8.93
N PHE A 214 -8.56 13.91 9.85
CA PHE A 214 -9.17 12.97 10.78
C PHE A 214 -9.97 11.87 10.06
N MET A 215 -10.83 12.24 9.11
CA MET A 215 -11.61 11.28 8.32
C MET A 215 -10.67 10.34 7.53
N GLY A 216 -9.64 10.89 6.90
CA GLY A 216 -8.63 10.10 6.19
C GLY A 216 -7.91 9.12 7.12
N THR A 217 -7.53 9.56 8.33
CA THR A 217 -6.95 8.70 9.36
C THR A 217 -7.90 7.56 9.75
N ALA A 218 -9.19 7.87 9.95
CA ALA A 218 -10.20 6.86 10.31
C ALA A 218 -10.35 5.78 9.20
N PHE A 219 -10.39 6.19 7.93
CA PHE A 219 -10.42 5.25 6.81
C PHE A 219 -9.13 4.45 6.66
N LEU A 220 -7.97 5.05 6.92
CA LEU A 220 -6.69 4.33 6.96
C LEU A 220 -6.69 3.30 8.08
N TRP A 221 -7.11 3.67 9.29
CA TRP A 221 -7.18 2.74 10.42
C TRP A 221 -8.10 1.56 10.14
N LEU A 222 -9.33 1.85 9.69
CA LEU A 222 -10.30 0.81 9.34
C LEU A 222 -9.76 -0.12 8.25
N GLY A 223 -9.19 0.45 7.20
CA GLY A 223 -8.65 -0.31 6.07
C GLY A 223 -7.44 -1.16 6.44
N TRP A 224 -6.66 -0.72 7.43
CA TRP A 224 -5.45 -1.43 7.86
C TRP A 224 -5.73 -2.78 8.53
N PHE A 225 -6.92 -2.98 9.05
CA PHE A 225 -7.34 -4.31 9.46
C PHE A 225 -7.36 -5.30 8.29
N GLY A 226 -7.87 -4.88 7.14
CA GLY A 226 -7.78 -5.67 5.91
C GLY A 226 -6.35 -5.79 5.38
N PHE A 227 -5.57 -4.72 5.49
CA PHE A 227 -4.18 -4.70 5.05
C PHE A 227 -3.32 -5.71 5.82
N ASN A 228 -3.27 -5.60 7.15
CA ASN A 228 -2.44 -6.45 7.99
C ASN A 228 -3.06 -7.84 8.19
N ALA A 229 -4.28 -7.95 8.68
CA ALA A 229 -4.87 -9.25 8.97
C ALA A 229 -5.28 -10.02 7.69
N GLY A 230 -5.62 -9.31 6.60
CA GLY A 230 -5.85 -9.92 5.28
C GLY A 230 -4.59 -10.57 4.70
N SER A 231 -3.40 -10.07 5.04
CA SER A 231 -2.12 -10.63 4.56
C SER A 231 -1.86 -12.06 5.04
N GLY A 232 -2.57 -12.52 6.08
CA GLY A 232 -2.57 -13.94 6.46
C GLY A 232 -3.26 -14.86 5.46
N LEU A 233 -4.03 -14.33 4.51
CA LEU A 233 -4.80 -15.04 3.48
C LEU A 233 -5.83 -16.04 4.02
N CYS A 234 -5.93 -16.19 5.33
CA CYS A 234 -6.82 -17.09 6.05
C CYS A 234 -7.56 -16.35 7.16
N ALA A 235 -8.78 -16.76 7.46
CA ALA A 235 -9.56 -16.30 8.60
C ALA A 235 -9.24 -17.18 9.84
N ASP A 236 -8.04 -17.01 10.40
CA ASP A 236 -7.47 -17.86 11.44
C ASP A 236 -6.91 -17.06 12.63
N GLY A 237 -6.22 -17.76 13.55
CA GLY A 237 -5.59 -17.14 14.72
C GLY A 237 -4.48 -16.15 14.36
N ILE A 238 -3.79 -16.30 13.22
CA ILE A 238 -2.76 -15.37 12.76
C ILE A 238 -3.42 -14.05 12.34
N ALA A 239 -4.49 -14.13 11.54
CA ALA A 239 -5.27 -12.96 11.16
C ALA A 239 -5.88 -12.26 12.38
N ALA A 240 -6.43 -13.01 13.34
CA ALA A 240 -6.98 -12.46 14.58
C ALA A 240 -5.90 -11.75 15.42
N ASN A 241 -4.71 -12.32 15.53
CA ASN A 241 -3.59 -11.69 16.22
C ASN A 241 -3.14 -10.41 15.49
N ALA A 242 -2.96 -10.47 14.17
CA ALA A 242 -2.58 -9.29 13.37
C ALA A 242 -3.62 -8.15 13.53
N PHE A 243 -4.91 -8.48 13.55
CA PHE A 243 -5.99 -7.52 13.80
C PHE A 243 -5.85 -6.82 15.15
N LEU A 244 -5.65 -7.61 16.22
CA LEU A 244 -5.51 -7.10 17.58
C LEU A 244 -4.27 -6.21 17.73
N VAL A 245 -3.10 -6.68 17.29
CA VAL A 245 -1.85 -5.93 17.48
C VAL A 245 -1.82 -4.67 16.63
N THR A 246 -2.42 -4.67 15.43
CA THR A 246 -2.61 -3.47 14.62
C THR A 246 -3.39 -2.40 15.39
N HIS A 247 -4.51 -2.78 15.99
CA HIS A 247 -5.32 -1.85 16.78
C HIS A 247 -4.57 -1.28 17.98
N LEU A 248 -3.91 -2.15 18.76
CA LEU A 248 -3.19 -1.72 19.97
C LEU A 248 -1.99 -0.83 19.64
N ALA A 249 -1.22 -1.17 18.59
CA ALA A 249 -0.09 -0.35 18.16
C ALA A 249 -0.55 1.05 17.74
N THR A 250 -1.64 1.14 16.99
CA THR A 250 -2.24 2.41 16.59
C THR A 250 -2.68 3.25 17.78
N CYS A 251 -3.36 2.64 18.76
CA CYS A 251 -3.79 3.34 19.98
C CYS A 251 -2.59 3.88 20.76
N VAL A 252 -1.57 3.05 20.98
CA VAL A 252 -0.36 3.44 21.72
C VAL A 252 0.37 4.56 21.00
N ALA A 253 0.55 4.47 19.69
CA ALA A 253 1.24 5.50 18.92
C ALA A 253 0.49 6.83 18.93
N ALA A 254 -0.85 6.82 18.77
CA ALA A 254 -1.66 8.03 18.86
C ALA A 254 -1.53 8.71 20.24
N LEU A 255 -1.66 7.94 21.33
CA LEU A 255 -1.53 8.47 22.69
C LEU A 255 -0.12 8.97 22.97
N THR A 256 0.91 8.27 22.52
CA THR A 256 2.31 8.68 22.67
C THR A 256 2.56 10.00 21.94
N TRP A 257 2.09 10.14 20.72
CA TRP A 257 2.23 11.40 19.98
C TRP A 257 1.52 12.56 20.67
N MET A 258 0.30 12.34 21.15
CA MET A 258 -0.44 13.35 21.91
C MET A 258 0.29 13.76 23.20
N ALA A 259 0.88 12.81 23.92
CA ALA A 259 1.67 13.09 25.12
C ALA A 259 2.92 13.92 24.79
N ILE A 260 3.63 13.57 23.71
CA ILE A 260 4.80 14.31 23.23
C ILE A 260 4.41 15.74 22.82
N ASP A 261 3.33 15.89 22.04
CA ASP A 261 2.80 17.22 21.68
C ASP A 261 2.47 18.05 22.93
N TRP A 262 1.89 17.42 23.97
CA TRP A 262 1.56 18.11 25.20
C TRP A 262 2.81 18.62 25.93
N ILE A 263 3.86 17.80 25.98
CA ILE A 263 5.14 18.19 26.61
C ILE A 263 5.80 19.34 25.85
N TYR A 264 5.92 19.24 24.52
CA TYR A 264 6.66 20.20 23.70
C TYR A 264 5.83 21.44 23.33
N ASN A 265 4.59 21.24 22.90
CA ASN A 265 3.72 22.30 22.39
C ASN A 265 2.72 22.82 23.43
N LYS A 266 2.77 22.28 24.69
CA LYS A 266 1.88 22.61 25.81
C LYS A 266 0.40 22.29 25.56
N LYS A 267 0.06 21.64 24.48
CA LYS A 267 -1.27 21.17 24.14
C LYS A 267 -1.21 20.03 23.11
N PRO A 268 -2.05 19.00 23.23
CA PRO A 268 -2.17 17.99 22.19
C PRO A 268 -2.83 18.59 20.95
N THR A 269 -2.46 18.05 19.76
CA THR A 269 -3.05 18.47 18.49
C THR A 269 -3.78 17.32 17.81
N THR A 270 -4.89 17.61 17.15
CA THR A 270 -5.62 16.59 16.36
C THR A 270 -4.75 16.04 15.24
N VAL A 271 -3.95 16.90 14.58
CA VAL A 271 -3.03 16.47 13.52
C VAL A 271 -1.96 15.53 14.07
N GLY A 272 -1.40 15.85 15.26
CA GLY A 272 -0.45 14.98 15.94
C GLY A 272 -1.05 13.62 16.28
N ALA A 273 -2.26 13.59 16.85
CA ALA A 273 -2.97 12.35 17.13
C ALA A 273 -3.22 11.51 15.87
N CYS A 274 -3.65 12.14 14.77
CA CYS A 274 -3.85 11.49 13.47
C CYS A 274 -2.54 10.93 12.90
N THR A 275 -1.46 11.71 12.96
CA THR A 275 -0.14 11.29 12.49
C THR A 275 0.40 10.14 13.34
N GLY A 276 0.24 10.23 14.66
CA GLY A 276 0.59 9.16 15.58
C GLY A 276 -0.17 7.87 15.28
N ALA A 277 -1.49 7.95 15.08
CA ALA A 277 -2.30 6.80 14.70
C ALA A 277 -1.78 6.14 13.42
N VAL A 278 -1.59 6.92 12.34
CA VAL A 278 -1.06 6.40 11.06
C VAL A 278 0.34 5.82 11.19
N SER A 279 1.17 6.36 12.11
CA SER A 279 2.52 5.82 12.36
C SER A 279 2.51 4.49 13.12
N GLY A 280 1.43 4.18 13.84
CA GLY A 280 1.26 2.94 14.60
C GLY A 280 0.63 1.81 13.81
N LEU A 281 0.01 2.12 12.67
CA LEU A 281 -0.59 1.14 11.76
C LEU A 281 0.49 0.35 11.04
#